data_5e367044419107b84cd145cf4fc1a9bb
#
_entry.id   5e367044419107b84cd145cf4fc1a9bb
#
_cell.length_a   1.000
_cell.length_b   1.000
_cell.length_c   1.000
_cell.angle_alpha   90.00
_cell.angle_beta   90.00
_cell.angle_gamma   90.00
#
_symmetry.space_group_name_H-M   'P 1'
#
loop_
_entity.id
_entity.type
_entity.pdbx_description
1 polymer ?
#
loop_
_entity_poly.entity_id
_entity_poly.type
_entity_poly.pdbx_seq_one_letter_code
_entity_poly.pdbx_strand_id
1 'polypeptide(L)'
;MRGAMQARELQPEPNRPDVVSIAQLIGLASTYLPEAEIRRVREAYKFSDVAHLGQFRATGEPYVTHPIAVAELCASWRLDSQAIQAALLHDVME
;
A
#
# COMPACT_ATOMS: atom_id res chain seq x y z
N MET A 1 -5.04 -27.22 -18.68
CA MET A 1 -4.79 -26.97 -18.15
C MET A 1 -4.41 -26.43 -17.63
N ARG A 2 -4.50 -26.24 -17.63
CA ARG A 2 -4.16 -25.70 -17.07
C ARG A 2 -3.71 -24.62 -17.13
N GLY A 3 -3.82 -23.91 -17.95
CA GLY A 3 -2.97 -22.79 -18.14
C GLY A 3 -3.35 -21.60 -17.29
N ALA A 4 -4.61 -21.28 -17.26
CA ALA A 4 -5.10 -20.17 -16.42
C ALA A 4 -4.81 -20.42 -14.95
N MET A 5 -4.95 -21.66 -14.53
CA MET A 5 -4.64 -22.04 -13.18
C MET A 5 -3.18 -21.78 -12.85
N GLN A 6 -2.31 -22.12 -13.78
CA GLN A 6 -0.90 -21.93 -13.55
C GLN A 6 -0.54 -20.46 -13.48
N ALA A 7 -1.18 -19.65 -14.30
CA ALA A 7 -0.92 -18.21 -14.25
C ALA A 7 -1.28 -17.66 -12.88
N ARG A 8 -2.39 -18.12 -12.34
CA ARG A 8 -2.81 -17.67 -11.03
C ARG A 8 -1.86 -18.14 -9.95
N GLU A 9 -1.36 -19.36 -10.09
CA GLU A 9 -0.42 -19.90 -9.12
C GLU A 9 0.91 -19.17 -9.15
N LEU A 10 1.25 -18.59 -10.30
CA LEU A 10 2.49 -17.84 -10.43
C LEU A 10 2.36 -16.40 -9.96
N GLN A 11 1.23 -16.04 -9.39
CA GLN A 11 0.98 -14.68 -8.94
C GLN A 11 0.66 -14.66 -7.45
N PRO A 12 1.64 -14.99 -6.60
CA PRO A 12 1.38 -14.94 -5.17
C PRO A 12 1.07 -13.53 -4.65
N GLU A 13 1.62 -12.52 -5.32
CA GLU A 13 1.45 -11.15 -4.86
C GLU A 13 0.00 -10.69 -4.82
N PRO A 14 -0.85 -11.06 -5.80
CA PRO A 14 -2.24 -10.59 -5.75
C PRO A 14 -2.99 -11.04 -4.50
N ASN A 15 -2.50 -12.06 -3.82
CA ASN A 15 -3.15 -12.57 -2.63
C ASN A 15 -2.55 -11.99 -1.36
N ARG A 16 -1.54 -11.16 -1.48
CA ARG A 16 -0.93 -10.53 -0.33
C ARG A 16 -1.74 -9.29 0.04
N PRO A 17 -2.11 -9.13 1.32
CA PRO A 17 -2.91 -7.97 1.72
C PRO A 17 -2.23 -6.64 1.42
N ASP A 18 -0.91 -6.57 1.57
CA ASP A 18 -0.21 -5.32 1.33
C ASP A 18 -0.25 -4.92 -0.14
N VAL A 19 -0.12 -5.87 -1.06
CA VAL A 19 -0.16 -5.57 -2.49
C VAL A 19 -1.55 -5.10 -2.90
N VAL A 20 -2.58 -5.79 -2.42
CA VAL A 20 -3.95 -5.40 -2.76
C VAL A 20 -4.26 -4.02 -2.21
N SER A 21 -3.84 -3.76 -0.98
CA SER A 21 -4.15 -2.48 -0.34
C SER A 21 -3.46 -1.32 -1.04
N ILE A 22 -2.19 -1.48 -1.46
CA ILE A 22 -1.52 -0.38 -2.14
C ILE A 22 -2.18 -0.09 -3.49
N ALA A 23 -2.65 -1.12 -4.19
CA ALA A 23 -3.35 -0.91 -5.44
C ALA A 23 -4.64 -0.13 -5.21
N GLN A 24 -5.37 -0.45 -4.16
CA GLN A 24 -6.58 0.27 -3.82
C GLN A 24 -6.28 1.72 -3.44
N LEU A 25 -5.24 1.93 -2.66
CA LEU A 25 -4.83 3.27 -2.27
C LEU A 25 -4.50 4.11 -3.49
N ILE A 26 -3.69 3.57 -4.40
CA ILE A 26 -3.29 4.30 -5.59
C ILE A 26 -4.50 4.58 -6.47
N GLY A 27 -5.40 3.60 -6.61
CA GLY A 27 -6.61 3.83 -7.38
C GLY A 27 -7.46 4.97 -6.82
N LEU A 28 -7.59 4.99 -5.49
CA LEU A 28 -8.38 6.01 -4.83
C LEU A 28 -7.72 7.39 -4.98
N ALA A 29 -6.43 7.47 -4.71
CA ALA A 29 -5.70 8.73 -4.78
C ALA A 29 -5.63 9.26 -6.21
N SER A 30 -5.58 8.37 -7.19
CA SER A 30 -5.49 8.78 -8.58
C SER A 30 -6.74 9.48 -9.08
N THR A 31 -7.85 9.36 -8.36
CA THR A 31 -9.07 10.05 -8.78
C THR A 31 -8.98 11.55 -8.57
N TYR A 32 -8.03 12.04 -7.78
CA TYR A 32 -7.95 13.48 -7.50
C TYR A 32 -6.53 14.03 -7.42
N LEU A 33 -5.50 13.20 -7.39
CA LEU A 33 -4.13 13.69 -7.30
C LEU A 33 -3.43 13.57 -8.64
N PRO A 34 -2.57 14.55 -8.99
CA PRO A 34 -1.79 14.45 -10.21
C PRO A 34 -0.73 13.36 -10.11
N GLU A 35 -0.23 12.97 -11.26
CA GLU A 35 0.68 11.83 -11.33
C GLU A 35 1.94 12.03 -10.51
N ALA A 36 2.45 13.25 -10.47
CA ALA A 36 3.66 13.52 -9.68
C ALA A 36 3.43 13.25 -8.20
N GLU A 37 2.24 13.57 -7.70
CA GLU A 37 1.90 13.32 -6.31
C GLU A 37 1.69 11.84 -6.06
N ILE A 38 1.10 11.14 -7.03
CA ILE A 38 0.95 9.69 -6.91
C ILE A 38 2.32 9.02 -6.83
N ARG A 39 3.29 9.53 -7.58
CA ARG A 39 4.65 8.96 -7.52
C ARG A 39 5.23 9.10 -6.11
N ARG A 40 4.99 10.22 -5.46
CA ARG A 40 5.48 10.43 -4.09
C ARG A 40 4.80 9.49 -3.12
N VAL A 41 3.52 9.23 -3.32
CA VAL A 41 2.82 8.26 -2.48
C VAL A 41 3.42 6.87 -2.67
N ARG A 42 3.71 6.49 -3.90
CA ARG A 42 4.34 5.18 -4.15
C ARG A 42 5.72 5.09 -3.50
N GLU A 43 6.48 6.18 -3.54
CA GLU A 43 7.80 6.16 -2.92
C GLU A 43 7.72 6.04 -1.42
N ALA A 44 6.74 6.72 -0.81
CA ALA A 44 6.53 6.57 0.63
C ALA A 44 6.14 5.15 0.99
N TYR A 45 5.30 4.52 0.17
CA TYR A 45 4.94 3.13 0.40
C TYR A 45 6.17 2.22 0.33
N LYS A 46 7.01 2.41 -0.69
CA LYS A 46 8.20 1.58 -0.83
C LYS A 46 9.12 1.73 0.36
N PHE A 47 9.29 2.94 0.84
CA PHE A 47 10.13 3.18 2.00
C PHE A 47 9.55 2.46 3.22
N SER A 48 8.26 2.56 3.42
CA SER A 48 7.60 1.91 4.55
C SER A 48 7.70 0.39 4.44
N ASP A 49 7.50 -0.13 3.23
CA ASP A 49 7.55 -1.57 3.00
C ASP A 49 8.93 -2.12 3.33
N VAL A 50 9.98 -1.44 2.87
CA VAL A 50 11.35 -1.87 3.15
C VAL A 50 11.64 -1.79 4.64
N ALA A 51 11.20 -0.72 5.30
CA ALA A 51 11.45 -0.53 6.71
C ALA A 51 10.79 -1.62 7.56
N HIS A 52 9.66 -2.15 7.09
CA HIS A 52 8.92 -3.17 7.82
C HIS A 52 9.11 -4.57 7.25
N LEU A 53 10.09 -4.73 6.38
CA LEU A 53 10.31 -5.99 5.70
C LEU A 53 10.53 -7.11 6.72
N GLY A 54 9.75 -8.18 6.56
CA GLY A 54 9.87 -9.33 7.45
C GLY A 54 9.19 -9.18 8.78
N GLN A 55 8.57 -8.03 9.06
CA GLN A 55 7.87 -7.81 10.30
C GLN A 55 6.38 -8.09 10.12
N PHE A 56 5.77 -8.68 11.14
CA PHE A 56 4.37 -9.05 11.10
C PHE A 56 3.70 -8.64 12.41
N ARG A 57 2.44 -8.25 12.30
CA ARG A 57 1.64 -7.97 13.47
C ARG A 57 1.25 -9.29 14.13
N ALA A 58 0.75 -9.18 15.38
CA ALA A 58 0.33 -10.36 16.11
C ALA A 58 -0.72 -11.17 15.36
N THR A 59 -1.48 -10.52 14.49
CA THR A 59 -2.50 -11.20 13.69
C THR A 59 -1.91 -11.96 12.51
N GLY A 60 -0.63 -11.79 12.22
CA GLY A 60 0.01 -12.44 11.07
C GLY A 60 0.07 -11.58 9.84
N GLU A 61 -0.51 -10.39 9.87
CA GLU A 61 -0.47 -9.48 8.72
C GLU A 61 0.85 -8.72 8.70
N PRO A 62 1.37 -8.43 7.49
CA PRO A 62 2.55 -7.56 7.39
C PRO A 62 2.30 -6.21 8.05
N TYR A 63 3.35 -5.66 8.66
CA TYR A 63 3.22 -4.37 9.32
C TYR A 63 2.78 -3.27 8.38
N VAL A 64 3.20 -3.30 7.13
CA VAL A 64 2.87 -2.24 6.19
C VAL A 64 1.36 -2.18 5.90
N THR A 65 0.62 -3.24 6.19
CA THR A 65 -0.82 -3.25 5.96
C THR A 65 -1.53 -2.18 6.79
N HIS A 66 -1.06 -1.96 8.02
CA HIS A 66 -1.71 -0.98 8.90
C HIS A 66 -1.55 0.46 8.39
N PRO A 67 -0.35 0.95 8.08
CA PRO A 67 -0.24 2.31 7.55
C PRO A 67 -0.94 2.47 6.20
N ILE A 68 -1.03 1.42 5.39
CA ILE A 68 -1.78 1.53 4.15
C ILE A 68 -3.27 1.77 4.45
N ALA A 69 -3.81 1.09 5.44
CA ALA A 69 -5.23 1.29 5.79
C ALA A 69 -5.49 2.71 6.24
N VAL A 70 -4.58 3.30 7.02
CA VAL A 70 -4.73 4.68 7.44
C VAL A 70 -4.62 5.62 6.23
N ALA A 71 -3.70 5.32 5.33
CA ALA A 71 -3.53 6.14 4.13
C ALA A 71 -4.77 6.07 3.24
N GLU A 72 -5.41 4.90 3.14
CA GLU A 72 -6.65 4.78 2.37
C GLU A 72 -7.75 5.65 2.96
N LEU A 73 -7.82 5.73 4.28
CA LEU A 73 -8.79 6.59 4.92
C LEU A 73 -8.53 8.05 4.54
N CYS A 74 -7.27 8.47 4.57
CA CYS A 74 -6.91 9.81 4.16
C CYS A 74 -7.31 10.07 2.71
N ALA A 75 -7.07 9.11 1.82
CA ALA A 75 -7.42 9.26 0.41
C ALA A 75 -8.94 9.30 0.22
N SER A 76 -9.68 8.56 1.03
CA SER A 76 -11.13 8.57 0.92
C SER A 76 -11.69 9.94 1.31
N TRP A 77 -10.98 10.69 2.13
CA TRP A 77 -11.35 12.06 2.48
C TRP A 77 -10.72 13.07 1.55
N ARG A 78 -10.04 12.62 0.50
CA ARG A 78 -9.43 13.46 -0.54
C ARG A 78 -8.41 14.43 0.05
N LEU A 79 -7.65 13.95 1.03
CA LEU A 79 -6.57 14.74 1.61
C LEU A 79 -5.38 14.80 0.64
N ASP A 80 -4.49 15.77 0.85
CA ASP A 80 -3.38 15.95 -0.07
C ASP A 80 -2.37 14.80 0.06
N SER A 81 -1.41 14.78 -0.88
CA SER A 81 -0.46 13.68 -0.91
C SER A 81 0.44 13.67 0.33
N GLN A 82 0.67 14.83 0.93
CA GLN A 82 1.51 14.88 2.13
C GLN A 82 0.85 14.15 3.28
N ALA A 83 -0.48 14.28 3.41
CA ALA A 83 -1.19 13.56 4.45
C ALA A 83 -1.12 12.06 4.22
N ILE A 84 -1.25 11.63 2.97
CA ILE A 84 -1.17 10.20 2.64
C ILE A 84 0.24 9.68 2.89
N GLN A 85 1.25 10.44 2.49
CA GLN A 85 2.64 10.05 2.75
C GLN A 85 2.92 9.96 4.24
N ALA A 86 2.43 10.91 5.01
CA ALA A 86 2.62 10.89 6.46
C ALA A 86 1.98 9.65 7.07
N ALA A 87 0.80 9.28 6.58
CA ALA A 87 0.13 8.08 7.08
C ALA A 87 0.95 6.83 6.79
N LEU A 88 1.52 6.75 5.59
CA LEU A 88 2.33 5.59 5.22
C LEU A 88 3.61 5.51 6.04
N LEU A 89 4.13 6.63 6.51
CA LEU A 89 5.43 6.67 7.16
C LEU A 89 5.35 6.81 8.68
N HIS A 90 4.15 6.95 9.25
CA HIS A 90 4.06 7.33 10.65
C HIS A 90 4.69 6.29 11.59
N ASP A 91 4.54 5.01 11.27
CA ASP A 91 5.16 3.97 12.09
C ASP A 91 6.67 3.90 11.89
N VAL A 92 7.12 4.24 10.70
CA VAL A 92 8.55 4.21 10.39
C VAL A 92 9.27 5.31 11.16
N MET A 93 8.62 6.46 11.26
CA MET A 93 9.23 7.64 11.88
C MET A 93 9.27 7.56 13.40
N GLU A 94 8.55 6.63 13.97
CA GLU A 94 8.60 6.41 15.41
C GLU A 94 9.74 5.46 15.75
#